data_ed625ee60b1818639737ae4ef50ad2b6
#
_entry.id   ed625ee60b1818639737ae4ef50ad2b6
#
_cell.length_a   1.000
_cell.length_b   1.000
_cell.length_c   1.000
_cell.angle_alpha   90.00
_cell.angle_beta   90.00
_cell.angle_gamma   90.00
#
_symmetry.space_group_name_H-M   'P 1'
#
loop_
_entity.id
_entity.type
_entity.pdbx_description
1 polymer ?
#
loop_
_entity_poly.entity_id
_entity_poly.type
_entity_poly.pdbx_seq_one_letter_code
_entity_poly.pdbx_strand_id
1 'polypeptide(L)' 'MPLTPKRMIKYLKKNGFEEVGQNGSHVKLKNFKTNKQVIVPYHSKEMKKGLEQAILKEAGLKEVY' A
#
# COMPACT_ATOMS: atom_id res chain seq x y z
N MET A 1 -5.78 -5.93 -13.62
CA MET A 1 -4.32 -5.99 -13.64
C MET A 1 -3.76 -5.96 -12.23
N PRO A 2 -2.80 -6.83 -11.91
CA PRO A 2 -2.18 -6.75 -10.59
C PRO A 2 -1.33 -5.49 -10.45
N LEU A 3 -1.34 -4.91 -9.25
CA LEU A 3 -0.53 -3.73 -8.97
C LEU A 3 0.89 -4.14 -8.64
N THR A 4 1.84 -3.32 -9.07
CA THR A 4 3.21 -3.44 -8.57
C THR A 4 3.27 -2.72 -7.21
N PRO A 5 4.25 -3.04 -6.35
CA PRO A 5 4.39 -2.32 -5.08
C PRO A 5 4.53 -0.81 -5.28
N LYS A 6 5.23 -0.40 -6.33
CA LYS A 6 5.39 1.01 -6.65
C LYS A 6 4.05 1.69 -6.92
N ARG A 7 3.19 1.03 -7.70
CA ARG A 7 1.86 1.57 -8.01
C ARG A 7 0.96 1.58 -6.78
N MET A 8 1.07 0.54 -5.95
CA MET A 8 0.31 0.49 -4.71
C MET A 8 0.66 1.67 -3.79
N ILE A 9 1.95 1.94 -3.64
CA ILE A 9 2.41 3.07 -2.83
C ILE A 9 1.90 4.39 -3.41
N LYS A 10 1.97 4.55 -4.71
CA LYS A 10 1.48 5.74 -5.38
C LYS A 10 -0.02 5.94 -5.15
N TYR A 11 -0.78 4.86 -5.25
CA TYR A 11 -2.22 4.90 -5.01
C TYR A 11 -2.53 5.26 -3.57
N LEU A 12 -1.81 4.67 -2.62
CA LEU A 12 -1.99 4.98 -1.21
C LEU A 12 -1.70 6.45 -0.92
N LYS A 13 -0.62 6.97 -1.47
CA LYS A 13 -0.28 8.39 -1.30
C LYS A 13 -1.37 9.29 -1.85
N LYS A 14 -1.96 8.91 -2.97
CA LYS A 14 -3.05 9.66 -3.58
C LYS A 14 -4.29 9.69 -2.69
N ASN A 15 -4.43 8.70 -1.81
CA ASN A 15 -5.58 8.61 -0.92
C ASN A 15 -5.25 9.04 0.52
N GLY A 16 -4.22 9.86 0.69
CA GLY A 16 -3.92 10.47 1.96
C GLY A 16 -2.90 9.73 2.81
N PHE A 17 -2.29 8.67 2.29
CA PHE A 17 -1.24 7.96 3.01
C PHE A 17 0.10 8.61 2.77
N GLU A 18 0.96 8.56 3.79
CA GLU A 18 2.32 9.08 3.70
C GLU A 18 3.31 8.01 4.15
N GLU A 19 4.45 7.99 3.50
CA GLU A 19 5.54 7.12 3.90
C GLU A 19 6.07 7.58 5.25
N VAL A 20 6.00 6.71 6.26
CA VAL A 20 6.47 7.07 7.61
C VAL A 20 7.69 6.28 8.00
N GLY A 21 8.12 5.34 7.20
CA GLY A 21 9.33 4.58 7.46
C GLY A 21 9.53 3.47 6.46
N GLN A 22 10.73 2.91 6.47
CA GLN A 22 11.06 1.78 5.62
C GLN A 22 12.02 0.88 6.38
N ASN A 23 11.70 -0.41 6.39
CA ASN A 23 12.53 -1.41 7.04
C ASN A 23 12.85 -2.48 6.01
N GLY A 24 14.06 -2.39 5.45
CA GLY A 24 14.45 -3.26 4.36
C GLY A 24 13.56 -3.00 3.15
N SER A 25 12.91 -4.04 2.65
CA SER A 25 12.01 -3.92 1.51
C SER A 25 10.56 -3.61 1.92
N HIS A 26 10.30 -3.40 3.21
CA HIS A 26 8.95 -3.09 3.70
C HIS A 26 8.80 -1.59 3.90
N VAL A 27 7.85 -1.01 3.18
CA VAL A 27 7.56 0.42 3.25
C VAL A 27 6.31 0.62 4.08
N LYS A 28 6.43 1.43 5.14
CA LYS A 28 5.29 1.76 6.01
C LYS A 28 4.64 3.04 5.54
N LEU A 29 3.33 2.99 5.41
CA LEU A 29 2.54 4.17 5.07
C LEU A 29 1.44 4.34 6.10
N LYS A 30 1.14 5.59 6.43
CA LYS A 30 0.11 5.89 7.42
C LYS A 30 -0.78 7.02 6.91
N ASN A 31 -2.07 6.87 7.15
CA ASN A 31 -3.05 7.92 6.88
C ASN A 31 -3.36 8.61 8.20
N PHE A 32 -2.89 9.85 8.34
CA PHE A 32 -3.05 10.58 9.59
C PHE A 32 -4.48 11.06 9.83
N LYS A 33 -5.31 11.05 8.79
CA LYS A 33 -6.72 11.42 8.95
C LYS A 33 -7.55 10.28 9.52
N THR A 34 -7.31 9.06 9.06
CA THR A 34 -8.05 7.89 9.51
C THR A 34 -7.30 7.07 10.54
N ASN A 35 -6.03 7.41 10.77
CA ASN A 35 -5.15 6.71 11.69
C ASN A 35 -4.90 5.25 11.27
N LYS A 36 -5.06 4.95 10.00
CA LYS A 36 -4.79 3.62 9.46
C LYS A 36 -3.36 3.52 8.97
N GLN A 37 -2.77 2.36 9.14
CA GLN A 37 -1.40 2.12 8.74
C GLN A 37 -1.30 0.82 7.96
N VAL A 38 -0.51 0.84 6.89
CA VAL A 38 -0.29 -0.36 6.07
C VAL A 38 1.19 -0.52 5.79
N ILE A 39 1.58 -1.74 5.52
CA ILE A 39 2.96 -2.07 5.14
C ILE A 39 2.92 -2.68 3.75
N VAL A 40 3.70 -2.13 2.84
CA VAL A 40 3.80 -2.62 1.47
C VAL A 40 5.16 -3.25 1.26
N PRO A 41 5.23 -4.57 1.00
CA PRO A 41 6.51 -5.20 0.68
C PRO A 41 6.95 -4.74 -0.72
N TYR A 42 8.05 -4.00 -0.76
CA TYR A 42 8.54 -3.41 -2.00
C TYR A 42 9.49 -4.37 -2.69
N HIS A 43 8.96 -5.10 -3.65
CA HIS A 43 9.73 -6.00 -4.50
C HIS A 43 9.59 -5.56 -5.94
N SER A 44 10.49 -6.00 -6.80
CA SER A 44 10.43 -5.70 -8.22
C SER A 44 9.31 -6.43 -8.95
N LYS A 45 8.78 -7.49 -8.32
CA LYS A 45 7.72 -8.30 -8.91
C LYS A 45 6.35 -7.77 -8.56
N GLU A 46 5.36 -8.14 -9.38
CA GLU A 46 3.98 -7.81 -9.12
C GLU A 46 3.50 -8.46 -7.83
N MET A 47 2.62 -7.76 -7.13
CA MET A 47 2.05 -8.28 -5.90
C MET A 47 1.02 -9.35 -6.20
N LYS A 48 0.94 -10.36 -5.35
CA LYS A 48 -0.12 -11.35 -5.45
C LYS A 48 -1.45 -10.68 -5.13
N LYS A 49 -2.49 -11.12 -5.82
CA LYS A 49 -3.81 -10.51 -5.67
C LYS A 49 -4.31 -10.54 -4.24
N GLY A 50 -4.07 -11.63 -3.51
CA GLY A 50 -4.49 -11.73 -2.13
C GLY A 50 -3.81 -10.69 -1.23
N LEU A 51 -2.51 -10.48 -1.43
CA LEU A 51 -1.78 -9.49 -0.67
C LEU A 51 -2.25 -8.07 -1.01
N GLU A 52 -2.46 -7.82 -2.29
CA GLU A 52 -2.95 -6.53 -2.76
C GLU A 52 -4.30 -6.18 -2.13
N GLN A 53 -5.22 -7.12 -2.12
CA GLN A 53 -6.54 -6.91 -1.52
C GLN A 53 -6.45 -6.73 -0.02
N ALA A 54 -5.56 -7.46 0.65
CA ALA A 54 -5.36 -7.32 2.08
C ALA A 54 -4.86 -5.92 2.43
N ILE A 55 -3.94 -5.38 1.65
CA ILE A 55 -3.42 -4.03 1.87
C ILE A 55 -4.51 -2.98 1.66
N LEU A 56 -5.28 -3.12 0.60
CA LEU A 56 -6.37 -2.18 0.32
C LEU A 56 -7.45 -2.23 1.41
N LYS A 57 -7.78 -3.43 1.86
CA LYS A 57 -8.74 -3.61 2.94
C LYS A 57 -8.25 -2.97 4.24
N GLU A 58 -6.98 -3.18 4.56
CA GLU A 58 -6.34 -2.60 5.74
C GLU A 58 -6.36 -1.08 5.67
N ALA A 59 -6.16 -0.54 4.48
CA ALA A 59 -6.16 0.89 4.23
C ALA A 59 -7.59 1.47 4.18
N GLY A 60 -8.61 0.64 4.15
CA GLY A 60 -9.99 1.09 4.03
C GLY A 60 -10.33 1.58 2.63
N LEU A 61 -9.58 1.12 1.65
CA LEU A 61 -9.77 1.54 0.25
C LEU A 61 -10.37 0.40 -0.55
N LYS A 62 -11.02 0.76 -1.65
CA LYS A 62 -11.57 -0.22 -2.59
C LYS A 62 -10.57 -0.50 -3.69
N GLU A 63 -10.74 -1.63 -4.36
CA GLU A 63 -9.96 -1.93 -5.55
C GLU A 63 -10.17 -0.85 -6.60
N VAL A 64 -9.10 -0.52 -7.31
CA VAL A 64 -9.11 0.59 -8.27
C VAL A 64 -8.50 0.15 -9.58
N TYR A 65 -9.07 -0.72 -10.23
CA TYR A 65 -8.63 -1.01 -11.57
C TYR A 65 -9.76 -0.76 -12.54
#